data_01880e5468bb381cf8820460a0409e40
#
_entry.id   01880e5468bb381cf8820460a0409e40
#
_cell.length_a   1.000
_cell.length_b   1.000
_cell.length_c   1.000
_cell.angle_alpha   90.00
_cell.angle_beta   90.00
_cell.angle_gamma   90.00
#
_symmetry.space_group_name_H-M   'P 1'
#
loop_
_entity.id
_entity.type
_entity.pdbx_description
1 polymer ?
#
loop_
_entity_poly.entity_id
_entity_poly.type
_entity_poly.pdbx_seq_one_letter_code
_entity_poly.pdbx_strand_id
1 'polypeptide(L)'
;MLKHVGRMVQNQRRIVVAYKTLPSEPDSCVVVTTENLEAADHDTLIKLVESPAGQQAEDLATVMARTKLSDGSTMLARFHKTGKMVKVKTADVEMVPNSNTTILLSELNEVIAQQKGVSVSDLAVKGPETLASVSDVPSSTEPAIVQNDVLDDAALAAKYRSDADRLSKEAAALRRQAEELVPTKRKTKAKSAESA
;
A
#
# COMPACT_ATOMS: atom_id res chain seq x y z
N MET A 1 -4.17 -5.51 20.73
CA MET A 1 -3.17 -4.58 20.17
C MET A 1 -3.84 -3.72 19.12
N LEU A 2 -3.76 -2.39 19.24
CA LEU A 2 -4.33 -1.47 18.27
C LEU A 2 -3.21 -0.88 17.41
N LYS A 3 -3.20 -1.20 16.10
CA LYS A 3 -2.07 -0.87 15.20
C LYS A 3 -1.97 0.60 14.80
N HIS A 4 -3.06 1.34 14.79
CA HIS A 4 -3.10 2.67 14.18
C HIS A 4 -3.29 3.80 15.18
N VAL A 5 -3.29 3.49 16.48
CA VAL A 5 -3.46 4.47 17.55
C VAL A 5 -2.10 4.94 18.03
N GLY A 6 -1.98 6.25 18.16
CA GLY A 6 -0.78 6.91 18.65
C GLY A 6 -1.08 8.21 19.37
N ARG A 7 -0.02 8.90 19.71
CA ARG A 7 -0.05 10.24 20.30
C ARG A 7 1.08 11.08 19.73
N MET A 8 0.90 12.38 19.75
CA MET A 8 1.96 13.32 19.40
C MET A 8 2.96 13.41 20.55
N VAL A 9 4.26 13.34 20.26
CA VAL A 9 5.32 13.47 21.28
C VAL A 9 5.26 14.81 22.01
N GLN A 10 5.02 15.91 21.26
CA GLN A 10 5.07 17.27 21.78
C GLN A 10 3.96 17.61 22.77
N ASN A 11 2.73 17.16 22.54
CA ASN A 11 1.56 17.60 23.31
C ASN A 11 0.72 16.44 23.86
N GLN A 12 1.15 15.19 23.64
CA GLN A 12 0.48 13.96 24.09
C GLN A 12 -0.96 13.78 23.58
N ARG A 13 -1.36 14.56 22.55
CA ARG A 13 -2.69 14.46 21.95
C ARG A 13 -2.85 13.13 21.24
N ARG A 14 -4.02 12.52 21.43
CA ARG A 14 -4.37 11.27 20.77
C ARG A 14 -4.61 11.50 19.29
N ILE A 15 -4.01 10.63 18.48
CA ILE A 15 -4.10 10.65 17.04
C ILE A 15 -4.33 9.25 16.50
N VAL A 16 -4.84 9.18 15.29
CA VAL A 16 -4.93 7.96 14.50
C VAL A 16 -4.06 8.12 13.28
N VAL A 17 -3.13 7.20 13.06
CA VAL A 17 -2.22 7.22 11.90
C VAL A 17 -2.95 6.65 10.69
N ALA A 18 -3.17 7.49 9.69
CA ALA A 18 -3.80 7.12 8.43
C ALA A 18 -2.78 6.52 7.44
N TYR A 19 -1.65 7.20 7.23
CA TYR A 19 -0.51 6.73 6.45
C TYR A 19 0.75 6.76 7.32
N LYS A 20 1.47 5.64 7.41
CA LYS A 20 2.71 5.54 8.20
C LYS A 20 3.90 6.19 7.50
N THR A 21 3.90 6.14 6.17
CA THR A 21 4.93 6.73 5.31
C THR A 21 4.27 7.38 4.10
N LEU A 22 4.92 8.39 3.53
CA LEU A 22 4.44 9.05 2.32
C LEU A 22 5.38 8.74 1.14
N PRO A 23 4.84 8.63 -0.09
CA PRO A 23 5.65 8.56 -1.29
C PRO A 23 6.57 9.78 -1.35
N SER A 24 7.85 9.57 -1.66
CA SER A 24 8.90 10.61 -1.72
C SER A 24 9.28 11.26 -0.39
N GLU A 25 8.56 11.02 0.69
CA GLU A 25 8.85 11.56 2.03
C GLU A 25 8.73 10.46 3.11
N PRO A 26 9.69 9.53 3.20
CA PRO A 26 9.62 8.40 4.13
C PRO A 26 9.58 8.81 5.61
N ASP A 27 10.13 10.00 5.92
CA ASP A 27 10.15 10.57 7.27
C ASP A 27 8.86 11.33 7.64
N SER A 28 7.88 11.34 6.76
CA SER A 28 6.58 12.00 6.96
C SER A 28 5.45 10.98 6.99
N CYS A 29 4.47 11.25 7.85
CA CYS A 29 3.24 10.47 7.97
C CYS A 29 2.01 11.39 7.93
N VAL A 30 0.83 10.80 7.74
CA VAL A 30 -0.44 11.52 7.84
C VAL A 30 -1.24 10.97 9.00
N VAL A 31 -1.66 11.86 9.88
CA VAL A 31 -2.43 11.54 11.07
C VAL A 31 -3.77 12.25 11.08
N VAL A 32 -4.75 11.67 11.74
CA VAL A 32 -6.05 12.26 12.03
C VAL A 32 -6.07 12.64 13.51
N THR A 33 -6.37 13.91 13.80
CA THR A 33 -6.53 14.39 15.18
C THR A 33 -7.94 14.09 15.66
N THR A 34 -8.05 13.31 16.73
CA THR A 34 -9.36 12.84 17.23
C THR A 34 -10.15 13.90 17.99
N GLU A 35 -9.48 14.90 18.58
CA GLU A 35 -10.10 15.92 19.43
C GLU A 35 -11.04 16.87 18.67
N ASN A 36 -10.80 17.08 17.38
CA ASN A 36 -11.53 18.06 16.57
C ASN A 36 -12.55 17.41 15.62
N LEU A 37 -12.88 16.13 15.83
CA LEU A 37 -13.87 15.42 15.03
C LEU A 37 -15.28 15.66 15.61
N GLU A 38 -16.28 15.62 14.72
CA GLU A 38 -17.67 15.49 15.14
C GLU A 38 -17.88 14.14 15.82
N ALA A 39 -18.77 14.06 16.79
CA ALA A 39 -18.98 12.83 17.58
C ALA A 39 -19.29 11.61 16.71
N ALA A 40 -20.11 11.77 15.67
CA ALA A 40 -20.46 10.69 14.75
C ALA A 40 -19.26 10.21 13.91
N ASP A 41 -18.42 11.14 13.46
CA ASP A 41 -17.21 10.86 12.70
C ASP A 41 -16.15 10.21 13.59
N HIS A 42 -16.00 10.69 14.82
CA HIS A 42 -15.12 10.12 15.83
C HIS A 42 -15.50 8.66 16.12
N ASP A 43 -16.78 8.40 16.43
CA ASP A 43 -17.23 7.04 16.74
C ASP A 43 -17.05 6.09 15.55
N THR A 44 -17.28 6.57 14.32
CA THR A 44 -17.09 5.80 13.12
C THR A 44 -15.60 5.49 12.88
N LEU A 45 -14.72 6.46 13.15
CA LEU A 45 -13.26 6.27 13.05
C LEU A 45 -12.77 5.25 14.08
N ILE A 46 -13.19 5.34 15.33
CA ILE A 46 -12.79 4.41 16.39
C ILE A 46 -13.27 3.00 16.06
N LYS A 47 -14.54 2.83 15.67
CA LYS A 47 -15.07 1.52 15.21
C LYS A 47 -14.27 0.97 14.05
N LEU A 48 -13.84 1.81 13.11
CA LEU A 48 -13.02 1.39 11.98
C LEU A 48 -11.64 0.90 12.45
N VAL A 49 -10.98 1.66 13.34
CA VAL A 49 -9.67 1.28 13.91
C VAL A 49 -9.77 -0.06 14.66
N GLU A 50 -10.82 -0.26 15.44
CA GLU A 50 -11.03 -1.49 16.21
C GLU A 50 -11.49 -2.69 15.35
N SER A 51 -11.98 -2.43 14.13
CA SER A 51 -12.47 -3.47 13.24
C SER A 51 -11.35 -4.41 12.77
N PRO A 52 -11.67 -5.68 12.47
CA PRO A 52 -10.70 -6.60 11.89
C PRO A 52 -10.06 -6.04 10.59
N ALA A 53 -10.84 -5.37 9.75
CA ALA A 53 -10.35 -4.75 8.52
C ALA A 53 -9.33 -3.65 8.81
N GLY A 54 -9.59 -2.78 9.80
CA GLY A 54 -8.65 -1.75 10.23
C GLY A 54 -7.37 -2.35 10.80
N GLN A 55 -7.49 -3.40 11.61
CA GLN A 55 -6.33 -4.04 12.25
C GLN A 55 -5.48 -4.88 11.29
N GLN A 56 -6.05 -5.38 10.19
CA GLN A 56 -5.31 -6.10 9.15
C GLN A 56 -4.63 -5.16 8.15
N ALA A 57 -5.17 -3.96 7.96
CA ALA A 57 -4.61 -2.99 7.04
C ALA A 57 -3.17 -2.59 7.42
N GLU A 58 -2.32 -2.39 6.46
CA GLU A 58 -1.00 -1.80 6.67
C GLU A 58 -1.11 -0.31 6.95
N ASP A 59 -1.87 0.39 6.10
CA ASP A 59 -2.26 1.78 6.31
C ASP A 59 -3.78 1.89 6.45
N LEU A 60 -4.23 2.57 7.48
CA LEU A 60 -5.65 2.73 7.76
C LEU A 60 -6.39 3.49 6.65
N ALA A 61 -5.68 4.36 5.94
CA ALA A 61 -6.23 5.14 4.83
C ALA A 61 -6.84 4.27 3.73
N THR A 62 -6.34 3.06 3.48
CA THR A 62 -6.90 2.12 2.49
C THR A 62 -8.32 1.69 2.86
N VAL A 63 -8.59 1.51 4.16
CA VAL A 63 -9.91 1.15 4.67
C VAL A 63 -10.79 2.39 4.78
N MET A 64 -10.24 3.54 5.21
CA MET A 64 -10.96 4.82 5.24
C MET A 64 -11.47 5.24 3.86
N ALA A 65 -10.73 4.95 2.80
CA ALA A 65 -11.14 5.22 1.42
C ALA A 65 -12.38 4.42 0.97
N ARG A 66 -12.64 3.29 1.61
CA ARG A 66 -13.79 2.41 1.32
C ARG A 66 -14.94 2.59 2.29
N THR A 67 -14.69 3.18 3.46
CA THR A 67 -15.70 3.39 4.50
C THR A 67 -16.49 4.66 4.20
N LYS A 68 -17.81 4.51 4.06
CA LYS A 68 -18.73 5.63 3.86
C LYS A 68 -19.22 6.16 5.21
N LEU A 69 -19.33 7.46 5.30
CA LEU A 69 -19.93 8.18 6.42
C LEU A 69 -21.43 8.40 6.19
N SER A 70 -22.12 8.95 7.17
CA SER A 70 -23.57 9.19 7.13
C SER A 70 -24.02 10.12 6.01
N ASP A 71 -23.12 10.97 5.52
CA ASP A 71 -23.35 11.88 4.37
C ASP A 71 -23.11 11.22 3.00
N GLY A 72 -22.76 9.93 2.97
CA GLY A 72 -22.45 9.17 1.76
C GLY A 72 -21.04 9.39 1.21
N SER A 73 -20.27 10.33 1.73
CA SER A 73 -18.86 10.55 1.38
C SER A 73 -17.97 9.46 1.96
N THR A 74 -16.80 9.23 1.37
CA THR A 74 -15.80 8.36 1.99
C THR A 74 -15.12 9.09 3.15
N MET A 75 -14.81 8.37 4.23
CA MET A 75 -14.15 8.92 5.40
C MET A 75 -12.85 9.65 5.06
N LEU A 76 -12.04 9.05 4.16
CA LEU A 76 -10.78 9.64 3.72
C LEU A 76 -11.00 11.00 3.03
N ALA A 77 -11.96 11.06 2.08
CA ALA A 77 -12.24 12.29 1.34
C ALA A 77 -12.80 13.39 2.25
N ARG A 78 -13.71 13.03 3.17
CA ARG A 78 -14.28 13.99 4.12
C ARG A 78 -13.22 14.56 5.06
N PHE A 79 -12.38 13.72 5.66
CA PHE A 79 -11.33 14.17 6.57
C PHE A 79 -10.27 15.00 5.87
N HIS A 80 -9.93 14.67 4.62
CA HIS A 80 -9.07 15.50 3.80
C HIS A 80 -9.69 16.86 3.52
N LYS A 81 -10.93 16.90 3.03
CA LYS A 81 -11.66 18.13 2.69
C LYS A 81 -11.88 19.05 3.90
N THR A 82 -12.11 18.48 5.07
CA THR A 82 -12.35 19.23 6.31
C THR A 82 -11.06 19.59 7.06
N GLY A 83 -9.88 19.26 6.52
CA GLY A 83 -8.59 19.57 7.13
C GLY A 83 -8.32 18.82 8.44
N LYS A 84 -8.95 17.65 8.63
CA LYS A 84 -8.74 16.82 9.83
C LYS A 84 -7.51 15.92 9.71
N MET A 85 -6.96 15.80 8.51
CA MET A 85 -5.73 15.07 8.23
C MET A 85 -4.55 16.05 8.24
N VAL A 86 -3.54 15.73 9.04
CA VAL A 86 -2.35 16.59 9.20
C VAL A 86 -1.11 15.78 8.83
N LYS A 87 -0.23 16.37 8.01
CA LYS A 87 1.09 15.80 7.75
C LYS A 87 2.03 16.19 8.88
N VAL A 88 2.71 15.20 9.46
CA VAL A 88 3.66 15.37 10.56
C VAL A 88 4.88 14.48 10.32
N LYS A 89 6.00 14.75 11.00
CA LYS A 89 7.17 13.88 10.93
C LYS A 89 6.92 12.58 11.71
N THR A 90 7.45 11.48 11.22
CA THR A 90 7.36 10.17 11.89
C THR A 90 8.04 10.15 13.26
N ALA A 91 9.08 10.98 13.46
CA ALA A 91 9.75 11.14 14.75
C ALA A 91 8.90 11.88 15.80
N ASP A 92 7.88 12.65 15.38
CA ASP A 92 6.97 13.38 16.28
C ASP A 92 5.74 12.55 16.68
N VAL A 93 5.66 11.32 16.22
CA VAL A 93 4.52 10.41 16.46
C VAL A 93 4.99 9.19 17.24
N GLU A 94 4.32 8.93 18.34
CA GLU A 94 4.50 7.77 19.19
C GLU A 94 3.29 6.84 19.07
N MET A 95 3.52 5.62 18.61
CA MET A 95 2.50 4.59 18.51
C MET A 95 2.28 3.94 19.86
N VAL A 96 1.02 3.71 20.22
CA VAL A 96 0.61 3.11 21.50
C VAL A 96 -0.21 1.84 21.22
N PRO A 97 0.43 0.74 20.83
CA PRO A 97 -0.27 -0.51 20.55
C PRO A 97 -0.93 -1.12 21.79
N ASN A 98 -0.38 -0.84 22.97
CA ASN A 98 -0.87 -1.27 24.28
C ASN A 98 -0.64 -0.16 25.29
N SER A 99 -1.35 -0.22 26.44
CA SER A 99 -1.22 0.76 27.54
C SER A 99 0.20 0.88 28.08
N ASN A 100 1.03 -0.16 27.93
CA ASN A 100 2.37 -0.25 28.54
C ASN A 100 3.51 -0.21 27.51
N THR A 101 3.20 -0.10 26.22
CA THR A 101 4.22 -0.13 25.16
C THR A 101 4.03 1.06 24.26
N THR A 102 5.10 1.83 24.11
CA THR A 102 5.17 2.95 23.15
C THR A 102 6.40 2.76 22.27
N ILE A 103 6.29 3.11 21.01
CA ILE A 103 7.36 3.07 20.03
C ILE A 103 7.23 4.26 19.09
N LEU A 104 8.33 4.91 18.75
CA LEU A 104 8.32 5.97 17.74
C LEU A 104 7.92 5.39 16.37
N LEU A 105 7.11 6.13 15.62
CA LEU A 105 6.67 5.67 14.31
C LEU A 105 7.85 5.50 13.33
N SER A 106 8.90 6.32 13.46
CA SER A 106 10.15 6.15 12.70
C SER A 106 10.80 4.79 12.97
N GLU A 107 10.97 4.42 14.24
CA GLU A 107 11.54 3.12 14.63
C GLU A 107 10.66 1.95 14.17
N LEU A 108 9.34 2.10 14.30
CA LEU A 108 8.40 1.09 13.84
C LEU A 108 8.51 0.88 12.33
N ASN A 109 8.63 1.95 11.55
CA ASN A 109 8.79 1.87 10.10
C ASN A 109 10.12 1.19 9.71
N GLU A 110 11.20 1.45 10.43
CA GLU A 110 12.48 0.76 10.23
C GLU A 110 12.37 -0.75 10.51
N VAL A 111 11.73 -1.13 11.62
CA VAL A 111 11.52 -2.54 11.96
C VAL A 111 10.67 -3.23 10.88
N ILE A 112 9.59 -2.59 10.40
CA ILE A 112 8.74 -3.14 9.34
C ILE A 112 9.55 -3.27 8.03
N ALA A 113 10.36 -2.28 7.68
CA ALA A 113 11.20 -2.29 6.49
C ALA A 113 12.21 -3.45 6.54
N GLN A 114 12.89 -3.62 7.68
CA GLN A 114 13.81 -4.74 7.91
C GLN A 114 13.12 -6.10 7.81
N GLN A 115 11.93 -6.26 8.41
CA GLN A 115 11.17 -7.51 8.35
C GLN A 115 10.72 -7.86 6.92
N LYS A 116 10.42 -6.85 6.11
CA LYS A 116 10.01 -7.03 4.71
C LYS A 116 11.21 -7.08 3.75
N GLY A 117 12.41 -6.76 4.20
CA GLY A 117 13.61 -6.68 3.34
C GLY A 117 13.56 -5.56 2.32
N VAL A 118 12.88 -4.46 2.63
CA VAL A 118 12.70 -3.29 1.75
C VAL A 118 13.19 -2.02 2.44
N SER A 119 13.33 -0.93 1.70
CA SER A 119 13.61 0.38 2.30
C SER A 119 12.36 1.01 2.92
N VAL A 120 12.54 1.96 3.85
CA VAL A 120 11.40 2.70 4.44
C VAL A 120 10.61 3.44 3.37
N SER A 121 11.27 3.92 2.31
CA SER A 121 10.62 4.58 1.17
C SER A 121 9.68 3.64 0.40
N ASP A 122 9.97 2.34 0.37
CA ASP A 122 9.16 1.34 -0.32
C ASP A 122 7.93 0.90 0.47
N LEU A 123 7.87 1.26 1.76
CA LEU A 123 6.68 1.02 2.59
C LEU A 123 5.52 1.94 2.22
N ALA A 124 5.80 3.08 1.60
CA ALA A 124 4.77 4.01 1.20
C ALA A 124 3.82 3.37 0.17
N VAL A 125 2.52 3.64 0.34
CA VAL A 125 1.51 3.21 -0.64
C VAL A 125 1.85 3.86 -1.98
N LYS A 126 2.27 3.05 -2.94
CA LYS A 126 2.49 3.51 -4.32
C LYS A 126 1.12 3.86 -4.89
N GLY A 127 0.89 5.15 -5.09
CA GLY A 127 -0.28 5.61 -5.83
C GLY A 127 -0.27 5.05 -7.27
N PRO A 128 -1.39 5.11 -8.00
CA PRO A 128 -1.48 4.59 -9.36
C PRO A 128 -0.53 5.26 -10.37
N GLU A 129 0.25 6.27 -9.96
CA GLU A 129 1.10 7.08 -10.85
C GLU A 129 2.60 6.73 -10.84
N THR A 130 3.05 5.68 -10.15
CA THR A 130 4.48 5.32 -10.15
C THR A 130 4.81 4.16 -11.09
N LEU A 131 4.31 4.18 -12.33
CA LEU A 131 4.86 3.37 -13.42
C LEU A 131 5.71 4.19 -14.40
N ALA A 132 6.11 5.41 -14.02
CA ALA A 132 6.95 6.27 -14.83
C ALA A 132 8.20 6.73 -14.05
N SER A 133 9.16 5.85 -13.89
CA SER A 133 10.55 6.20 -13.59
C SER A 133 11.46 5.06 -14.01
N VAL A 134 11.61 4.85 -15.29
CA VAL A 134 12.82 4.29 -15.86
C VAL A 134 13.21 5.13 -17.06
N SER A 135 14.26 5.95 -16.86
CA SER A 135 15.28 6.32 -17.82
C SER A 135 14.97 7.28 -18.96
N ASP A 136 15.57 8.44 -18.83
CA ASP A 136 16.34 9.16 -19.86
C ASP A 136 15.90 9.05 -21.32
N VAL A 137 15.53 10.18 -21.90
CA VAL A 137 16.21 10.90 -22.96
C VAL A 137 15.34 12.06 -23.45
N PRO A 138 15.88 13.16 -24.01
CA PRO A 138 15.40 14.54 -23.85
C PRO A 138 14.43 15.03 -24.92
N SER A 139 13.64 15.99 -24.46
CA SER A 139 13.10 17.14 -25.19
C SER A 139 12.62 16.99 -26.63
N SER A 140 11.34 17.21 -26.86
CA SER A 140 10.84 18.28 -27.74
C SER A 140 9.32 18.26 -27.91
N THR A 141 8.71 19.43 -27.62
CA THR A 141 7.50 19.99 -28.28
C THR A 141 6.10 19.53 -27.85
N GLU A 142 5.37 20.48 -27.26
CA GLU A 142 3.93 20.66 -26.97
C GLU A 142 2.96 20.37 -28.15
N PRO A 143 1.66 20.60 -27.98
CA PRO A 143 0.65 20.03 -27.06
C PRO A 143 -0.53 19.38 -27.82
N ALA A 144 -1.27 18.47 -27.22
CA ALA A 144 -2.66 18.22 -27.65
C ALA A 144 -3.47 17.39 -26.62
N ILE A 145 -4.48 18.05 -26.06
CA ILE A 145 -5.87 17.58 -25.85
C ILE A 145 -6.09 16.28 -25.06
N VAL A 146 -6.65 16.50 -23.86
CA VAL A 146 -7.34 15.55 -23.01
C VAL A 146 -8.46 14.85 -23.78
N GLN A 147 -8.36 13.53 -23.97
CA GLN A 147 -9.51 12.68 -24.25
C GLN A 147 -9.56 11.57 -23.21
N ASN A 148 -10.71 11.47 -22.54
CA ASN A 148 -11.11 10.36 -21.70
C ASN A 148 -11.05 9.06 -22.51
N ASP A 149 -9.95 8.32 -22.42
CA ASP A 149 -9.91 6.95 -22.91
C ASP A 149 -10.49 6.03 -21.84
N VAL A 150 -11.77 5.72 -22.01
CA VAL A 150 -12.31 4.44 -21.58
C VAL A 150 -11.46 3.40 -22.31
N LEU A 151 -10.56 2.72 -21.58
CA LEU A 151 -9.76 1.61 -22.12
C LEU A 151 -10.72 0.61 -22.74
N ASP A 152 -10.69 0.50 -24.07
CA ASP A 152 -11.43 -0.50 -24.82
C ASP A 152 -11.04 -1.89 -24.31
N ASP A 153 -12.03 -2.76 -24.08
CA ASP A 153 -11.83 -4.13 -23.58
C ASP A 153 -10.79 -4.90 -24.40
N ALA A 154 -10.64 -4.57 -25.68
CA ALA A 154 -9.63 -5.12 -26.57
C ALA A 154 -8.19 -4.69 -26.17
N ALA A 155 -7.99 -3.44 -25.78
CA ALA A 155 -6.69 -2.93 -25.33
C ALA A 155 -6.31 -3.53 -23.96
N LEU A 156 -7.29 -3.70 -23.08
CA LEU A 156 -7.11 -4.35 -21.78
C LEU A 156 -6.75 -5.83 -21.95
N ALA A 157 -7.44 -6.53 -22.84
CA ALA A 157 -7.15 -7.92 -23.16
C ALA A 157 -5.77 -8.11 -23.80
N ALA A 158 -5.34 -7.18 -24.67
CA ALA A 158 -3.99 -7.19 -25.24
C ALA A 158 -2.92 -7.01 -24.17
N LYS A 159 -3.13 -6.10 -23.22
CA LYS A 159 -2.22 -5.89 -22.07
C LYS A 159 -2.10 -7.15 -21.22
N TYR A 160 -3.20 -7.80 -20.85
CA TYR A 160 -3.16 -9.03 -20.06
C TYR A 160 -2.46 -10.17 -20.79
N ARG A 161 -2.61 -10.29 -22.11
CA ARG A 161 -1.86 -11.30 -22.91
C ARG A 161 -0.36 -11.02 -22.88
N SER A 162 0.05 -9.76 -23.05
CA SER A 162 1.45 -9.36 -22.98
C SER A 162 2.06 -9.63 -21.60
N ASP A 163 1.32 -9.34 -20.53
CA ASP A 163 1.77 -9.62 -19.17
C ASP A 163 1.87 -11.13 -18.90
N ALA A 164 0.93 -11.93 -19.41
CA ALA A 164 0.97 -13.38 -19.30
C ALA A 164 2.17 -13.97 -20.04
N ASP A 165 2.52 -13.48 -21.22
CA ASP A 165 3.69 -13.89 -21.98
C ASP A 165 5.01 -13.54 -21.25
N ARG A 166 5.08 -12.36 -20.64
CA ARG A 166 6.24 -11.93 -19.84
C ARG A 166 6.42 -12.85 -18.63
N LEU A 167 5.36 -13.08 -17.85
CA LEU A 167 5.39 -13.96 -16.69
C LEU A 167 5.73 -15.42 -17.07
N SER A 168 5.25 -15.88 -18.20
CA SER A 168 5.58 -17.22 -18.72
C SER A 168 7.08 -17.37 -19.04
N LYS A 169 7.69 -16.35 -19.66
CA LYS A 169 9.14 -16.31 -19.92
C LYS A 169 9.96 -16.29 -18.64
N GLU A 170 9.53 -15.47 -17.66
CA GLU A 170 10.19 -15.38 -16.36
C GLU A 170 10.09 -16.70 -15.58
N ALA A 171 8.92 -17.33 -15.56
CA ALA A 171 8.73 -18.65 -14.97
C ALA A 171 9.59 -19.74 -15.64
N ALA A 172 9.75 -19.67 -16.96
CA ALA A 172 10.63 -20.59 -17.69
C ALA A 172 12.12 -20.38 -17.33
N ALA A 173 12.54 -19.12 -17.16
CA ALA A 173 13.89 -18.78 -16.72
C ALA A 173 14.18 -19.30 -15.30
N LEU A 174 13.27 -19.06 -14.37
CA LEU A 174 13.39 -19.55 -12.99
C LEU A 174 13.40 -21.09 -12.91
N ARG A 175 12.60 -21.76 -13.75
CA ARG A 175 12.63 -23.24 -13.84
C ARG A 175 13.97 -23.76 -14.35
N ARG A 176 14.60 -23.10 -15.33
CA ARG A 176 15.93 -23.44 -15.77
C ARG A 176 16.98 -23.27 -14.69
N GLN A 177 16.94 -22.16 -13.95
CA GLN A 177 17.84 -21.93 -12.81
C GLN A 177 17.64 -22.98 -11.71
N ALA A 178 16.39 -23.33 -11.41
CA ALA A 178 16.10 -24.37 -10.42
C ALA A 178 16.59 -25.75 -10.89
N GLU A 179 16.49 -26.07 -12.17
CA GLU A 179 16.97 -27.35 -12.73
C GLU A 179 18.49 -27.39 -12.82
N GLU A 180 19.16 -26.24 -12.94
CA GLU A 180 20.62 -26.13 -12.87
C GLU A 180 21.15 -26.35 -11.44
N LEU A 181 20.42 -25.88 -10.44
CA LEU A 181 20.77 -26.07 -9.02
C LEU A 181 20.45 -27.47 -8.52
N VAL A 182 19.34 -28.05 -8.94
CA VAL A 182 18.89 -29.40 -8.55
C VAL A 182 18.27 -30.11 -9.77
N PRO A 183 19.03 -30.89 -10.52
CA PRO A 183 18.51 -31.58 -11.71
C PRO A 183 17.45 -32.63 -11.32
N THR A 184 16.21 -32.37 -11.72
CA THR A 184 15.11 -33.32 -11.55
C THR A 184 15.22 -34.44 -12.58
N LYS A 185 15.42 -35.69 -12.15
CA LYS A 185 15.39 -36.88 -13.03
C LYS A 185 14.02 -36.99 -13.70
N ARG A 186 13.94 -36.70 -14.99
CA ARG A 186 12.75 -36.93 -15.82
C ARG A 186 12.39 -38.44 -15.78
N LYS A 187 11.25 -38.79 -15.20
CA LYS A 187 10.60 -40.07 -15.43
C LYS A 187 10.13 -40.11 -16.88
N THR A 188 10.88 -40.83 -17.73
CA THR A 188 10.43 -41.17 -19.08
C THR A 188 9.19 -42.03 -18.97
N LYS A 189 8.05 -41.50 -19.38
CA LYS A 189 6.81 -42.28 -19.56
C LYS A 189 7.00 -43.21 -20.75
N ALA A 190 7.21 -44.48 -20.46
CA ALA A 190 7.25 -45.52 -21.46
C ALA A 190 5.93 -45.56 -22.25
N LYS A 191 6.05 -45.42 -23.56
CA LYS A 191 4.97 -45.58 -24.51
C LYS A 191 4.79 -47.10 -24.70
N SER A 192 3.80 -47.69 -24.07
CA SER A 192 3.38 -49.06 -24.40
C SER A 192 2.62 -49.00 -25.71
N ALA A 193 3.29 -49.49 -26.75
CA ALA A 193 2.63 -49.91 -27.96
C ALA A 193 2.04 -51.30 -27.71
N GLU A 194 0.75 -51.41 -27.90
CA GLU A 194 0.07 -52.71 -28.00
C GLU A 194 -0.44 -52.87 -29.41
N SER A 195 0.15 -53.83 -30.08
CA SER A 195 -0.34 -54.40 -31.29
C SER A 195 -0.74 -55.84 -30.99
N ALA A 196 -2.00 -56.18 -31.16
CA ALA A 196 -2.48 -57.44 -31.71
C ALA A 196 -3.99 -57.53 -31.58
#